data_1fccc3528f53d6098643afce668eeaf4
#
_entry.id   1fccc3528f53d6098643afce668eeaf4
#
_cell.length_a   1.000
_cell.length_b   1.000
_cell.length_c   1.000
_cell.angle_alpha   90.00
_cell.angle_beta   90.00
_cell.angle_gamma   90.00
#
_symmetry.space_group_name_H-M   'P 1'
#
loop_
_entity.id
_entity.type
_entity.pdbx_description
1 polymer ?
#
loop_
_entity_poly.entity_id
_entity_poly.type
_entity_poly.pdbx_seq_one_letter_code
_entity_poly.pdbx_strand_id
1 'polypeptide(L)'
;MKQYGFGVDIGGTTCKIGLFDMNGTILEKWEIRTNTENNGAAILDDVAAAVLGKLDQKNISKAEVQGIGLGVPGPVGNDGTVFKCVNLGWDILNVEKELGEKTGLYVKAGNDANVAALGEMWQGGGKGHDNVVMVTLGTGVGGGIIINGKIVAGFHGAGGEIGHIKMQDGETEACGCGGHGCLEQYASATGI
;
A
#
# COMPACT_ATOMS: atom_id res chain seq x y z
N MET A 1 -9.61 -24.70 -7.10
CA MET A 1 -9.82 -23.45 -7.87
C MET A 1 -9.59 -22.28 -6.92
N LYS A 2 -8.95 -21.20 -7.34
CA LYS A 2 -8.75 -20.01 -6.48
C LYS A 2 -10.08 -19.33 -6.24
N GLN A 3 -10.41 -19.07 -4.98
CA GLN A 3 -11.71 -18.50 -4.58
C GLN A 3 -11.54 -17.22 -3.73
N TYR A 4 -10.37 -17.07 -3.11
CA TYR A 4 -10.12 -16.01 -2.14
C TYR A 4 -8.84 -15.23 -2.46
N GLY A 5 -8.78 -14.01 -1.98
CA GLY A 5 -7.59 -13.16 -1.94
C GLY A 5 -7.54 -12.36 -0.65
N PHE A 6 -6.36 -11.96 -0.24
CA PHE A 6 -6.19 -11.02 0.86
C PHE A 6 -5.69 -9.67 0.33
N GLY A 7 -6.20 -8.62 0.92
CA GLY A 7 -5.65 -7.27 0.80
C GLY A 7 -5.13 -6.82 2.15
N VAL A 8 -3.92 -6.31 2.19
CA VAL A 8 -3.29 -5.80 3.41
C VAL A 8 -2.79 -4.38 3.14
N ASP A 9 -3.19 -3.44 3.98
CA ASP A 9 -2.72 -2.06 3.98
C ASP A 9 -1.94 -1.81 5.27
N ILE A 10 -0.63 -1.64 5.15
CA ILE A 10 0.26 -1.41 6.29
C ILE A 10 0.38 0.09 6.54
N GLY A 11 -0.33 0.57 7.55
CA GLY A 11 -0.16 1.94 8.04
C GLY A 11 0.81 2.02 9.22
N GLY A 12 1.24 3.22 9.57
CA GLY A 12 2.16 3.43 10.71
C GLY A 12 1.57 3.11 12.09
N THR A 13 0.24 3.00 12.22
CA THR A 13 -0.45 2.72 13.48
C THR A 13 -1.17 1.38 13.45
N THR A 14 -1.83 1.07 12.33
CA THR A 14 -2.61 -0.16 12.14
C THR A 14 -2.35 -0.75 10.77
N CYS A 15 -2.32 -2.09 10.69
CA CYS A 15 -2.41 -2.83 9.44
C CYS A 15 -3.87 -3.25 9.26
N LYS A 16 -4.49 -2.81 8.16
CA LYS A 16 -5.85 -3.20 7.79
C LYS A 16 -5.79 -4.39 6.86
N ILE A 17 -6.59 -5.41 7.16
CA ILE A 17 -6.58 -6.66 6.42
C ILE A 17 -8.00 -6.98 5.98
N GLY A 18 -8.15 -7.37 4.71
CA GLY A 18 -9.41 -7.81 4.13
C GLY A 18 -9.28 -9.18 3.49
N LEU A 19 -10.30 -10.02 3.68
CA LEU A 19 -10.52 -11.24 2.93
C LEU A 19 -11.58 -10.96 1.87
N PHE A 20 -11.28 -11.31 0.62
CA PHE A 20 -12.11 -11.03 -0.55
C PHE A 20 -12.43 -12.32 -1.30
N ASP A 21 -13.58 -12.34 -1.98
CA ASP A 21 -13.81 -13.28 -3.07
C ASP A 21 -13.11 -12.80 -4.36
N MET A 22 -13.15 -13.63 -5.40
CA MET A 22 -12.51 -13.31 -6.70
C MET A 22 -13.22 -12.22 -7.50
N ASN A 23 -14.42 -11.77 -7.06
CA ASN A 23 -15.15 -10.65 -7.65
C ASN A 23 -14.82 -9.31 -6.96
N GLY A 24 -14.00 -9.34 -5.90
CA GLY A 24 -13.66 -8.17 -5.10
C GLY A 24 -14.66 -7.84 -4.00
N THR A 25 -15.59 -8.76 -3.70
CA THR A 25 -16.48 -8.61 -2.56
C THR A 25 -15.71 -8.80 -1.26
N ILE A 26 -15.81 -7.85 -0.34
CA ILE A 26 -15.23 -7.97 1.00
C ILE A 26 -16.04 -8.98 1.80
N LEU A 27 -15.45 -10.13 2.11
CA LEU A 27 -16.06 -11.17 2.94
C LEU A 27 -15.86 -10.88 4.44
N GLU A 28 -14.70 -10.32 4.78
CA GLU A 28 -14.38 -9.90 6.14
C GLU A 28 -13.27 -8.86 6.12
N LYS A 29 -13.29 -7.93 7.06
CA LYS A 29 -12.19 -6.98 7.29
C LYS A 29 -11.91 -6.87 8.78
N TRP A 30 -10.64 -6.72 9.11
CA TRP A 30 -10.17 -6.50 10.48
C TRP A 30 -8.89 -5.68 10.45
N GLU A 31 -8.41 -5.32 11.61
CA GLU A 31 -7.14 -4.61 11.75
C GLU A 31 -6.32 -5.20 12.90
N ILE A 32 -5.02 -5.06 12.80
CA ILE A 32 -4.07 -5.35 13.85
C ILE A 32 -3.20 -4.11 14.09
N ARG A 33 -2.65 -3.96 15.28
CA ARG A 33 -1.73 -2.88 15.57
C ARG A 33 -0.43 -3.06 14.78
N THR A 34 0.10 -1.97 14.20
CA THR A 34 1.44 -1.97 13.61
C THR A 34 2.47 -1.88 14.73
N ASN A 35 3.31 -2.90 14.85
CA ASN A 35 4.41 -2.92 15.81
C ASN A 35 5.67 -2.34 15.17
N THR A 36 5.91 -1.05 15.41
CA THR A 36 7.09 -0.34 14.88
C THR A 36 8.34 -0.46 15.76
N GLU A 37 8.27 -1.20 16.87
CA GLU A 37 9.42 -1.47 17.72
C GLU A 37 10.51 -2.23 16.94
N ASN A 38 11.76 -2.03 17.33
CA ASN A 38 12.91 -2.66 16.69
C ASN A 38 12.93 -2.49 15.16
N ASN A 39 12.67 -1.27 14.68
CA ASN A 39 12.58 -0.95 13.25
C ASN A 39 11.51 -1.78 12.52
N GLY A 40 10.38 -2.02 13.16
CA GLY A 40 9.25 -2.71 12.54
C GLY A 40 9.51 -4.18 12.19
N ALA A 41 10.47 -4.81 12.83
CA ALA A 41 10.88 -6.19 12.52
C ALA A 41 9.72 -7.21 12.67
N ALA A 42 8.76 -6.97 13.57
CA ALA A 42 7.65 -7.87 13.81
C ALA A 42 6.46 -7.68 12.85
N ILE A 43 6.40 -6.59 12.07
CA ILE A 43 5.20 -6.25 11.28
C ILE A 43 4.79 -7.37 10.32
N LEU A 44 5.74 -7.93 9.56
CA LEU A 44 5.43 -8.99 8.60
C LEU A 44 5.09 -10.32 9.28
N ASP A 45 5.63 -10.60 10.48
CA ASP A 45 5.26 -11.77 11.29
C ASP A 45 3.83 -11.63 11.81
N ASP A 46 3.46 -10.46 12.31
CA ASP A 46 2.11 -10.17 12.80
C ASP A 46 1.07 -10.26 11.68
N VAL A 47 1.39 -9.71 10.50
CA VAL A 47 0.54 -9.84 9.29
C VAL A 47 0.40 -11.30 8.86
N ALA A 48 1.51 -12.05 8.82
CA ALA A 48 1.49 -13.47 8.46
C ALA A 48 0.64 -14.28 9.43
N ALA A 49 0.81 -14.07 10.73
CA ALA A 49 0.01 -14.73 11.76
C ALA A 49 -1.48 -14.40 11.62
N ALA A 50 -1.83 -13.13 11.36
CA ALA A 50 -3.21 -12.69 11.17
C ALA A 50 -3.87 -13.35 9.94
N VAL A 51 -3.13 -13.44 8.81
CA VAL A 51 -3.63 -14.08 7.58
C VAL A 51 -3.78 -15.58 7.77
N LEU A 52 -2.76 -16.26 8.30
CA LEU A 52 -2.80 -17.72 8.53
C LEU A 52 -3.87 -18.10 9.56
N GLY A 53 -3.96 -17.35 10.66
CA GLY A 53 -5.00 -17.56 11.66
C GLY A 53 -6.42 -17.39 11.09
N LYS A 54 -6.60 -16.49 10.10
CA LYS A 54 -7.89 -16.33 9.42
C LYS A 54 -8.20 -17.52 8.50
N LEU A 55 -7.21 -18.07 7.80
CA LEU A 55 -7.37 -19.29 7.01
C LEU A 55 -7.83 -20.47 7.88
N ASP A 56 -7.16 -20.65 9.01
CA ASP A 56 -7.50 -21.72 9.96
C ASP A 56 -8.91 -21.52 10.55
N GLN A 57 -9.24 -20.31 10.98
CA GLN A 57 -10.56 -19.96 11.53
C GLN A 57 -11.71 -20.28 10.56
N LYS A 58 -11.47 -20.06 9.26
CA LYS A 58 -12.49 -20.25 8.22
C LYS A 58 -12.39 -21.60 7.49
N ASN A 59 -11.45 -22.45 7.88
CA ASN A 59 -11.15 -23.72 7.20
C ASN A 59 -10.86 -23.54 5.70
N ILE A 60 -10.19 -22.44 5.31
CA ILE A 60 -9.78 -22.14 3.94
C ILE A 60 -8.39 -22.72 3.69
N SER A 61 -8.26 -23.55 2.67
CA SER A 61 -6.95 -24.06 2.25
C SER A 61 -6.13 -22.98 1.53
N LYS A 62 -4.80 -22.96 1.76
CA LYS A 62 -3.88 -22.08 0.98
C LYS A 62 -4.03 -22.30 -0.53
N ALA A 63 -4.38 -23.50 -0.98
CA ALA A 63 -4.62 -23.79 -2.38
C ALA A 63 -5.81 -23.03 -2.99
N GLU A 64 -6.74 -22.57 -2.16
CA GLU A 64 -7.90 -21.78 -2.58
C GLU A 64 -7.63 -20.27 -2.60
N VAL A 65 -6.48 -19.83 -2.08
CA VAL A 65 -6.10 -18.42 -2.01
C VAL A 65 -5.28 -18.03 -3.25
N GLN A 66 -5.68 -16.98 -3.94
CA GLN A 66 -4.94 -16.41 -5.07
C GLN A 66 -3.61 -15.82 -4.62
N GLY A 67 -3.62 -15.08 -3.52
CA GLY A 67 -2.47 -14.42 -2.95
C GLY A 67 -2.84 -13.27 -2.01
N ILE A 68 -1.82 -12.50 -1.65
CA ILE A 68 -1.92 -11.30 -0.82
C ILE A 68 -1.50 -10.10 -1.65
N GLY A 69 -2.39 -9.12 -1.79
CA GLY A 69 -2.04 -7.77 -2.25
C GLY A 69 -1.64 -6.92 -1.06
N LEU A 70 -0.46 -6.32 -1.10
CA LEU A 70 0.11 -5.56 -0.01
C LEU A 70 0.31 -4.10 -0.39
N GLY A 71 -0.35 -3.19 0.31
CA GLY A 71 -0.09 -1.76 0.26
C GLY A 71 0.88 -1.36 1.37
N VAL A 72 1.94 -0.65 1.02
CA VAL A 72 2.91 -0.14 2.00
C VAL A 72 3.22 1.33 1.74
N PRO A 73 3.48 2.14 2.76
CA PRO A 73 3.90 3.51 2.57
C PRO A 73 5.32 3.56 1.98
N GLY A 74 5.53 4.51 1.08
CA GLY A 74 6.82 4.74 0.45
C GLY A 74 7.02 4.00 -0.88
N PRO A 75 8.18 4.20 -1.51
CA PRO A 75 8.49 3.65 -2.84
C PRO A 75 8.68 2.13 -2.80
N VAL A 76 8.03 1.43 -3.73
CA VAL A 76 8.13 -0.02 -3.90
C VAL A 76 8.61 -0.35 -5.31
N GLY A 77 9.68 -1.11 -5.40
CA GLY A 77 10.22 -1.60 -6.66
C GLY A 77 9.34 -2.69 -7.28
N ASN A 78 9.55 -2.95 -8.56
CA ASN A 78 8.80 -3.96 -9.30
C ASN A 78 8.98 -5.40 -8.77
N ASP A 79 10.04 -5.63 -8.02
CA ASP A 79 10.39 -6.90 -7.37
C ASP A 79 9.86 -7.01 -5.92
N GLY A 80 9.07 -6.03 -5.47
CA GLY A 80 8.54 -5.99 -4.11
C GLY A 80 9.52 -5.47 -3.06
N THR A 81 10.63 -4.85 -3.49
CA THR A 81 11.56 -4.20 -2.57
C THR A 81 11.06 -2.83 -2.17
N VAL A 82 10.85 -2.62 -0.88
CA VAL A 82 10.64 -1.31 -0.25
C VAL A 82 12.01 -0.69 -0.06
N PHE A 83 12.25 0.51 -0.61
CA PHE A 83 13.58 1.14 -0.54
C PHE A 83 13.82 1.86 0.80
N LYS A 84 12.80 2.52 1.32
CA LYS A 84 12.83 3.13 2.65
C LYS A 84 11.40 3.46 3.09
N CYS A 85 11.08 3.10 4.30
CA CYS A 85 9.83 3.46 4.92
C CYS A 85 10.04 3.95 6.36
N VAL A 86 10.26 5.27 6.51
CA VAL A 86 10.58 5.90 7.80
C VAL A 86 9.49 5.64 8.84
N ASN A 87 8.22 5.69 8.42
CA ASN A 87 7.06 5.51 9.32
C ASN A 87 6.96 4.10 9.92
N LEU A 88 7.57 3.11 9.28
CA LEU A 88 7.62 1.72 9.76
C LEU A 88 8.99 1.36 10.35
N GLY A 89 9.97 2.24 10.22
CA GLY A 89 11.35 1.98 10.62
C GLY A 89 12.13 1.09 9.63
N TRP A 90 11.56 0.82 8.46
CA TRP A 90 12.19 -0.07 7.48
C TRP A 90 13.23 0.66 6.64
N ASP A 91 14.38 0.01 6.50
CA ASP A 91 15.35 0.28 5.43
C ASP A 91 14.98 -0.54 4.18
N ILE A 92 15.97 -1.00 3.42
CA ILE A 92 15.72 -1.83 2.24
C ILE A 92 15.21 -3.21 2.67
N LEU A 93 13.97 -3.54 2.25
CA LEU A 93 13.31 -4.78 2.63
C LEU A 93 12.49 -5.33 1.45
N ASN A 94 12.70 -6.58 1.06
CA ASN A 94 11.84 -7.23 0.07
C ASN A 94 10.64 -7.88 0.75
N VAL A 95 9.52 -7.14 0.80
CA VAL A 95 8.31 -7.55 1.50
C VAL A 95 7.54 -8.69 0.80
N GLU A 96 7.63 -8.79 -0.53
CA GLU A 96 7.02 -9.89 -1.28
C GLU A 96 7.66 -11.23 -0.91
N LYS A 97 8.99 -11.25 -0.89
CA LYS A 97 9.76 -12.44 -0.52
C LYS A 97 9.50 -12.84 0.93
N GLU A 98 9.70 -11.91 1.87
CA GLU A 98 9.59 -12.23 3.29
C GLU A 98 8.19 -12.67 3.70
N LEU A 99 7.15 -11.92 3.29
CA LEU A 99 5.78 -12.31 3.62
C LEU A 99 5.36 -13.59 2.88
N GLY A 100 5.85 -13.79 1.65
CA GLY A 100 5.66 -15.01 0.88
C GLY A 100 6.26 -16.25 1.57
N GLU A 101 7.49 -16.14 2.08
CA GLU A 101 8.14 -17.23 2.84
C GLU A 101 7.40 -17.54 4.13
N LYS A 102 6.95 -16.51 4.87
CA LYS A 102 6.22 -16.68 6.13
C LYS A 102 4.83 -17.31 5.94
N THR A 103 4.12 -16.94 4.88
CA THR A 103 2.74 -17.41 4.66
C THR A 103 2.64 -18.63 3.75
N GLY A 104 3.60 -18.83 2.88
CA GLY A 104 3.54 -19.80 1.79
C GLY A 104 2.53 -19.41 0.70
N LEU A 105 2.15 -18.12 0.61
CA LEU A 105 1.24 -17.56 -0.39
C LEU A 105 2.00 -16.67 -1.37
N TYR A 106 1.43 -16.50 -2.58
CA TYR A 106 1.91 -15.47 -3.49
C TYR A 106 1.63 -14.08 -2.91
N VAL A 107 2.62 -13.19 -2.96
CA VAL A 107 2.49 -11.80 -2.48
C VAL A 107 2.84 -10.85 -3.60
N LYS A 108 2.07 -9.78 -3.75
CA LYS A 108 2.38 -8.65 -4.62
C LYS A 108 2.21 -7.35 -3.85
N ALA A 109 3.27 -6.56 -3.82
CA ALA A 109 3.30 -5.30 -3.08
C ALA A 109 3.30 -4.08 -4.02
N GLY A 110 2.82 -2.97 -3.50
CA GLY A 110 2.86 -1.68 -4.15
C GLY A 110 2.78 -0.54 -3.12
N ASN A 111 3.10 0.66 -3.56
CA ASN A 111 2.85 1.85 -2.75
C ASN A 111 1.34 1.96 -2.45
N ASP A 112 1.00 2.41 -1.23
CA ASP A 112 -0.37 2.50 -0.72
C ASP A 112 -1.31 3.31 -1.61
N ALA A 113 -0.91 4.50 -2.07
CA ALA A 113 -1.71 5.32 -2.97
C ALA A 113 -1.89 4.67 -4.36
N ASN A 114 -0.85 4.00 -4.87
CA ASN A 114 -0.93 3.25 -6.11
C ASN A 114 -1.89 2.06 -6.02
N VAL A 115 -1.85 1.32 -4.92
CA VAL A 115 -2.76 0.19 -4.67
C VAL A 115 -4.19 0.68 -4.48
N ALA A 116 -4.38 1.82 -3.80
CA ALA A 116 -5.69 2.45 -3.67
C ALA A 116 -6.25 2.88 -5.03
N ALA A 117 -5.43 3.46 -5.92
CA ALA A 117 -5.85 3.82 -7.28
C ALA A 117 -6.28 2.60 -8.10
N LEU A 118 -5.59 1.47 -7.97
CA LEU A 118 -6.00 0.20 -8.59
C LEU A 118 -7.33 -0.30 -8.03
N GLY A 119 -7.56 -0.17 -6.73
CA GLY A 119 -8.83 -0.49 -6.09
C GLY A 119 -9.98 0.35 -6.62
N GLU A 120 -9.78 1.66 -6.76
CA GLU A 120 -10.75 2.60 -7.34
C GLU A 120 -11.04 2.31 -8.82
N MET A 121 -10.03 1.95 -9.60
CA MET A 121 -10.23 1.53 -10.98
C MET A 121 -11.02 0.22 -11.07
N TRP A 122 -10.77 -0.73 -10.16
CA TRP A 122 -11.42 -2.03 -10.20
C TRP A 122 -12.85 -2.02 -9.69
N GLN A 123 -13.11 -1.42 -8.50
CA GLN A 123 -14.41 -1.50 -7.81
C GLN A 123 -14.93 -0.15 -7.30
N GLY A 124 -14.22 0.94 -7.57
CA GLY A 124 -14.59 2.27 -7.08
C GLY A 124 -15.01 3.24 -8.19
N GLY A 125 -14.72 4.52 -7.98
CA GLY A 125 -15.09 5.61 -8.87
C GLY A 125 -14.45 5.58 -10.25
N GLY A 126 -13.34 4.86 -10.41
CA GLY A 126 -12.64 4.65 -11.67
C GLY A 126 -13.11 3.43 -12.49
N LYS A 127 -14.14 2.70 -12.03
CA LYS A 127 -14.59 1.48 -12.66
C LYS A 127 -15.05 1.70 -14.10
N GLY A 128 -14.50 0.89 -15.01
CA GLY A 128 -14.79 0.99 -16.45
C GLY A 128 -13.86 1.97 -17.20
N HIS A 129 -12.89 2.56 -16.53
CA HIS A 129 -11.88 3.42 -17.13
C HIS A 129 -10.49 2.80 -17.06
N ASP A 130 -9.74 2.83 -18.15
CA ASP A 130 -8.36 2.34 -18.22
C ASP A 130 -7.32 3.42 -17.87
N ASN A 131 -7.75 4.68 -17.79
CA ASN A 131 -6.90 5.82 -17.44
C ASN A 131 -7.53 6.55 -16.26
N VAL A 132 -6.82 6.54 -15.12
CA VAL A 132 -7.30 7.08 -13.86
C VAL A 132 -6.18 7.86 -13.18
N VAL A 133 -6.50 9.02 -12.67
CA VAL A 133 -5.65 9.75 -11.73
C VAL A 133 -6.43 9.83 -10.42
N MET A 134 -5.88 9.23 -9.38
CA MET A 134 -6.42 9.30 -8.03
C MET A 134 -5.56 10.25 -7.20
N VAL A 135 -6.21 11.08 -6.42
CA VAL A 135 -5.57 11.99 -5.45
C VAL A 135 -6.13 11.70 -4.08
N THR A 136 -5.27 11.44 -3.12
CA THR A 136 -5.66 11.29 -1.72
C THR A 136 -5.26 12.54 -0.93
N LEU A 137 -6.23 13.11 -0.22
CA LEU A 137 -6.03 14.25 0.68
C LEU A 137 -6.20 13.75 2.12
N GLY A 138 -5.08 13.62 2.82
CA GLY A 138 -5.02 13.17 4.20
C GLY A 138 -3.98 13.98 4.96
N THR A 139 -3.22 13.37 5.85
CA THR A 139 -2.07 14.00 6.54
C THR A 139 -1.08 14.60 5.52
N GLY A 140 -0.88 13.93 4.39
CA GLY A 140 -0.18 14.42 3.22
C GLY A 140 -1.07 14.39 1.98
N VAL A 141 -0.47 14.61 0.80
CA VAL A 141 -1.12 14.44 -0.50
C VAL A 141 -0.47 13.27 -1.23
N GLY A 142 -1.22 12.20 -1.41
CA GLY A 142 -0.81 11.04 -2.20
C GLY A 142 -1.44 11.05 -3.59
N GLY A 143 -0.88 10.25 -4.50
CA GLY A 143 -1.43 10.06 -5.83
C GLY A 143 -1.13 8.70 -6.43
N GLY A 144 -2.06 8.24 -7.27
CA GLY A 144 -1.88 7.06 -8.11
C GLY A 144 -2.29 7.37 -9.53
N ILE A 145 -1.44 7.03 -10.48
CA ILE A 145 -1.67 7.28 -11.91
C ILE A 145 -1.75 5.94 -12.62
N ILE A 146 -2.85 5.71 -13.33
CA ILE A 146 -3.06 4.51 -14.16
C ILE A 146 -3.21 4.95 -15.60
N ILE A 147 -2.47 4.31 -16.51
CA ILE A 147 -2.55 4.52 -17.96
C ILE A 147 -2.66 3.16 -18.63
N ASN A 148 -3.69 3.02 -19.50
CA ASN A 148 -3.99 1.76 -20.19
C ASN A 148 -4.10 0.57 -19.22
N GLY A 149 -4.78 0.77 -18.10
CA GLY A 149 -5.00 -0.26 -17.07
C GLY A 149 -3.76 -0.62 -16.25
N LYS A 150 -2.66 0.14 -16.36
CA LYS A 150 -1.40 -0.14 -15.66
C LYS A 150 -0.97 1.04 -14.81
N ILE A 151 -0.53 0.74 -13.59
CA ILE A 151 0.02 1.74 -12.68
C ILE A 151 1.31 2.35 -13.26
N VAL A 152 1.45 3.65 -13.17
CA VAL A 152 2.67 4.38 -13.50
C VAL A 152 3.51 4.48 -12.21
N ALA A 153 4.18 3.40 -11.87
CA ALA A 153 5.01 3.37 -10.66
C ALA A 153 6.32 4.17 -10.79
N GLY A 154 6.76 4.45 -12.05
CA GLY A 154 8.08 5.02 -12.29
C GLY A 154 9.21 4.00 -12.10
N PHE A 155 10.41 4.35 -12.52
CA PHE A 155 11.56 3.43 -12.47
C PHE A 155 12.00 3.10 -11.03
N HIS A 156 11.89 4.07 -10.13
CA HIS A 156 12.25 3.93 -8.70
C HIS A 156 11.04 3.83 -7.77
N GLY A 157 9.84 3.55 -8.30
CA GLY A 157 8.62 3.45 -7.50
C GLY A 157 8.03 4.79 -7.05
N ALA A 158 8.52 5.92 -7.56
CA ALA A 158 8.08 7.27 -7.20
C ALA A 158 7.10 7.90 -8.22
N GLY A 159 6.49 7.08 -9.09
CA GLY A 159 5.43 7.54 -9.98
C GLY A 159 4.17 7.87 -9.19
N GLY A 160 3.55 9.02 -9.50
CA GLY A 160 2.35 9.44 -8.79
C GLY A 160 2.57 10.25 -7.51
N GLU A 161 3.82 10.58 -7.16
CA GLU A 161 4.17 11.43 -6.00
C GLU A 161 3.77 12.90 -6.22
N ILE A 162 2.48 13.13 -6.53
CA ILE A 162 1.94 14.46 -6.89
C ILE A 162 1.97 15.45 -5.72
N GLY A 163 1.94 14.97 -4.49
CA GLY A 163 2.06 15.81 -3.29
C GLY A 163 3.38 16.56 -3.23
N HIS A 164 4.41 16.08 -3.92
CA HIS A 164 5.74 16.68 -3.93
C HIS A 164 6.03 17.55 -5.17
N ILE A 165 5.01 17.82 -6.00
CA ILE A 165 5.10 18.83 -7.07
C ILE A 165 5.35 20.19 -6.42
N LYS A 166 6.35 20.91 -6.90
CA LYS A 166 6.67 22.24 -6.40
C LYS A 166 5.64 23.26 -6.84
N MET A 167 4.96 23.90 -5.87
CA MET A 167 3.91 24.89 -6.07
C MET A 167 4.39 26.30 -5.76
N GLN A 168 5.32 26.46 -4.83
CA GLN A 168 5.77 27.76 -4.33
C GLN A 168 7.30 27.83 -4.31
N ASP A 169 7.84 28.88 -4.97
CA ASP A 169 9.24 29.25 -4.86
C ASP A 169 9.49 30.11 -3.62
N GLY A 170 10.64 29.90 -2.97
CA GLY A 170 11.03 30.69 -1.81
C GLY A 170 10.36 30.25 -0.49
N GLU A 171 9.63 29.12 -0.48
CA GLU A 171 9.12 28.52 0.75
C GLU A 171 10.30 28.16 1.67
N THR A 172 10.23 28.61 2.92
CA THR A 172 11.30 28.41 3.91
C THR A 172 11.08 27.17 4.77
N GLU A 173 9.83 26.74 4.92
CA GLU A 173 9.49 25.52 5.64
C GLU A 173 9.79 24.28 4.80
N ALA A 174 10.47 23.31 5.38
CA ALA A 174 10.80 22.06 4.71
C ALA A 174 9.59 21.13 4.65
N CYS A 175 9.33 20.53 3.48
CA CYS A 175 8.44 19.41 3.31
C CYS A 175 9.07 18.14 3.90
N GLY A 176 8.25 17.18 4.30
CA GLY A 176 8.71 15.87 4.78
C GLY A 176 9.61 15.10 3.82
N CYS A 177 9.54 15.39 2.52
CA CYS A 177 10.45 14.84 1.51
C CYS A 177 11.84 15.49 1.47
N GLY A 178 12.08 16.53 2.27
CA GLY A 178 13.31 17.33 2.27
C GLY A 178 13.33 18.47 1.22
N GLY A 179 12.30 18.58 0.38
CA GLY A 179 12.09 19.72 -0.52
C GLY A 179 11.40 20.89 0.17
N HIS A 180 11.11 21.97 -0.60
CA HIS A 180 10.38 23.14 -0.13
C HIS A 180 9.32 23.54 -1.15
N GLY A 181 8.16 23.99 -0.66
CA GLY A 181 7.08 24.49 -1.52
C GLY A 181 6.32 23.38 -2.24
N CYS A 182 6.25 22.19 -1.68
CA CYS A 182 5.51 21.05 -2.22
C CYS A 182 3.98 21.25 -2.08
N LEU A 183 3.22 20.70 -3.01
CA LEU A 183 1.74 20.75 -3.01
C LEU A 183 1.15 20.31 -1.66
N GLU A 184 1.67 19.27 -1.03
CA GLU A 184 1.14 18.76 0.23
C GLU A 184 1.25 19.77 1.38
N GLN A 185 2.21 20.71 1.35
CA GLN A 185 2.34 21.77 2.36
C GLN A 185 1.17 22.77 2.32
N TYR A 186 0.38 22.77 1.25
CA TYR A 186 -0.73 23.71 1.03
C TYR A 186 -2.09 23.04 0.87
N ALA A 187 -2.12 21.76 0.50
CA ALA A 187 -3.36 21.06 0.15
C ALA A 187 -3.66 19.83 1.01
N SER A 188 -2.79 19.47 1.94
CA SER A 188 -3.06 18.38 2.88
C SER A 188 -3.83 18.87 4.11
N ALA A 189 -4.37 17.92 4.90
CA ALA A 189 -5.05 18.25 6.16
C ALA A 189 -4.15 18.93 7.20
N THR A 190 -2.83 18.81 7.06
CA THR A 190 -1.84 19.49 7.91
C THR A 190 -1.34 20.80 7.31
N GLY A 191 -1.59 21.03 6.02
CA GLY A 191 -1.15 22.24 5.30
C GLY A 191 -2.23 23.31 5.19
N ILE A 192 -3.50 23.02 5.58
CA ILE A 192 -4.64 23.95 5.52
C ILE A 192 -4.85 24.67 6.86
#